data_b0c1875f23190ad113bbbae26af4b610
#
_entry.id   b0c1875f23190ad113bbbae26af4b610
#
_cell.length_a   1.000
_cell.length_b   1.000
_cell.length_c   1.000
_cell.angle_alpha   90.00
_cell.angle_beta   90.00
_cell.angle_gamma   90.00
#
_symmetry.space_group_name_H-M   'P 1'
#
loop_
_entity.id
_entity.type
_entity.pdbx_description
1 polymer ?
#
loop_
_entity_poly.entity_id
_entity_poly.type
_entity_poly.pdbx_seq_one_letter_code
_entity_poly.pdbx_strand_id
1 'polypeptide(L)'
;MSGFARTRRQFLTGAGAWLGASAFSRGGDETKTRTVSIFHTTDLHGQILPTQTYGGQPDVGGFARCATCIRQWRKESPHSLLLDVGDVYQGTPESLMNGGQMMINLFNRLGYDAWTLGNHDFDWGPEALEANLRLSKSPILTGNLELRGKSPGALTGAWENVLPWTMKETGGFKIAVIGLVTPGLSYWLTPETLGGVSPTDPAESLKRSIAEARSAKADAIVVMGHMGWRDSDDFANPVREMFKENPDVDIFLAGHTHQNRASWKLDSVLCSQASYFGINCGRVDLTFDLDSRKLLERRAFTLLMDKRFDLDPVVMEIAQPELKKAGKQMARRLGTVTRMIPGKGRDNELSKLFCEFFSEALKRNGSPVDGIFHGTFSTGDLEPGEITVADCWKLLPYENLLTLAEVSPAEILEIVREDRKTLSDRTLWPFKLTLNRAGEPTVFLYQGKPVAAGRRFTIGFNSYDTQSGGRTLMRLREIVFSASAKRVTTTIDTRGALIDGILNRKEIS
;
A
#
# COMPACT_ATOMS: atom_id res chain seq x y z
N MET A 1 1.50 11.36 -52.34
CA MET A 1 1.23 10.19 -53.14
C MET A 1 1.25 8.95 -52.24
N SER A 2 0.16 8.21 -52.25
CA SER A 2 -0.13 6.83 -51.75
C SER A 2 0.40 6.48 -50.33
N GLY A 3 -0.35 6.41 -49.25
CA GLY A 3 -1.62 5.70 -49.12
C GLY A 3 -1.39 4.25 -48.62
N PHE A 4 -1.44 4.05 -47.29
CA PHE A 4 -1.83 2.72 -46.79
C PHE A 4 -2.64 2.90 -45.50
N ALA A 5 -3.95 2.98 -45.69
CA ALA A 5 -4.90 2.75 -44.62
C ALA A 5 -4.90 1.23 -44.33
N ARG A 6 -4.38 0.81 -43.17
CA ARG A 6 -4.57 -0.55 -42.66
C ARG A 6 -5.84 -0.59 -41.81
N THR A 7 -6.81 -1.34 -42.29
CA THR A 7 -8.12 -1.53 -41.68
C THR A 7 -8.05 -2.26 -40.34
N ARG A 8 -8.94 -1.86 -39.40
CA ARG A 8 -9.16 -2.38 -38.02
C ARG A 8 -9.32 -3.89 -37.86
N ARG A 9 -9.29 -4.68 -38.96
CA ARG A 9 -9.54 -6.14 -38.93
C ARG A 9 -8.30 -7.03 -38.77
N GLN A 10 -7.11 -6.51 -38.82
CA GLN A 10 -5.88 -7.33 -38.79
C GLN A 10 -5.17 -7.39 -37.40
N PHE A 11 -5.69 -6.71 -36.36
CA PHE A 11 -5.08 -6.76 -35.03
C PHE A 11 -5.75 -7.74 -34.04
N LEU A 12 -6.87 -8.38 -34.44
CA LEU A 12 -7.55 -9.38 -33.62
C LEU A 12 -7.01 -10.81 -33.77
N THR A 13 -6.05 -11.04 -34.65
CA THR A 13 -5.48 -12.39 -34.92
C THR A 13 -4.19 -12.67 -34.15
N GLY A 14 -3.66 -11.74 -33.38
CA GLY A 14 -2.42 -11.92 -32.62
C GLY A 14 -2.58 -12.56 -31.23
N ALA A 15 -3.80 -12.60 -30.67
CA ALA A 15 -4.08 -13.20 -29.36
C ALA A 15 -4.67 -14.62 -29.43
N GLY A 16 -4.99 -15.10 -30.65
CA GLY A 16 -5.64 -16.39 -30.87
C GLY A 16 -4.73 -17.52 -31.33
N ALA A 17 -3.43 -17.32 -31.49
CA ALA A 17 -2.54 -18.30 -32.14
C ALA A 17 -1.59 -19.03 -31.17
N TRP A 18 -2.03 -19.29 -29.95
CA TRP A 18 -1.33 -20.19 -29.01
C TRP A 18 -2.18 -21.38 -28.56
N LEU A 19 -3.13 -21.80 -29.42
CA LEU A 19 -3.78 -23.09 -29.30
C LEU A 19 -3.26 -23.98 -30.45
N GLY A 20 -2.44 -24.97 -30.07
CA GLY A 20 -2.21 -26.12 -30.93
C GLY A 20 -0.83 -26.21 -31.57
N ALA A 21 0.20 -26.48 -30.77
CA ALA A 21 1.27 -27.35 -31.21
C ALA A 21 1.01 -28.73 -30.61
N SER A 22 0.07 -29.48 -31.18
CA SER A 22 -0.04 -30.92 -30.94
C SER A 22 1.13 -31.59 -31.64
N ALA A 23 2.20 -31.81 -30.90
CA ALA A 23 3.26 -32.67 -31.35
C ALA A 23 2.71 -34.11 -31.50
N PHE A 24 2.96 -34.73 -32.63
CA PHE A 24 2.77 -36.16 -32.84
C PHE A 24 3.46 -36.94 -31.72
N SER A 25 2.70 -37.52 -30.81
CA SER A 25 3.13 -38.45 -29.80
C SER A 25 2.87 -39.88 -30.26
N ARG A 26 3.91 -40.67 -30.25
CA ARG A 26 3.86 -42.15 -30.25
C ARG A 26 3.12 -42.58 -28.97
N GLY A 27 2.24 -43.57 -29.08
CA GLY A 27 1.37 -44.11 -28.07
C GLY A 27 2.04 -44.28 -26.67
N GLY A 28 1.75 -43.34 -25.83
CA GLY A 28 1.82 -43.39 -24.39
C GLY A 28 0.49 -42.86 -23.87
N ASP A 29 -0.03 -43.40 -22.79
CA ASP A 29 -1.25 -42.96 -22.14
C ASP A 29 -1.28 -41.42 -22.09
N GLU A 30 -2.23 -40.78 -22.78
CA GLU A 30 -2.45 -39.33 -22.71
C GLU A 30 -2.86 -39.02 -21.26
N THR A 31 -1.93 -38.44 -20.47
CA THR A 31 -2.23 -37.98 -19.12
C THR A 31 -3.38 -36.98 -19.19
N LYS A 32 -4.52 -37.35 -18.63
CA LYS A 32 -5.67 -36.45 -18.53
C LYS A 32 -5.35 -35.33 -17.54
N THR A 33 -5.24 -34.12 -18.04
CA THR A 33 -4.89 -32.95 -17.22
C THR A 33 -6.06 -32.01 -17.05
N ARG A 34 -6.01 -31.21 -15.98
CA ARG A 34 -6.92 -30.09 -15.73
C ARG A 34 -6.15 -28.89 -15.20
N THR A 35 -6.47 -27.73 -15.73
CA THR A 35 -5.89 -26.47 -15.27
C THR A 35 -6.84 -25.75 -14.32
N VAL A 36 -6.32 -25.31 -13.17
CA VAL A 36 -6.93 -24.36 -12.26
C VAL A 36 -6.21 -23.04 -12.44
N SER A 37 -6.95 -21.96 -12.71
CA SER A 37 -6.40 -20.62 -12.90
C SER A 37 -6.60 -19.77 -11.64
N ILE A 38 -5.60 -19.01 -11.26
CA ILE A 38 -5.67 -18.04 -10.16
C ILE A 38 -5.45 -16.66 -10.76
N PHE A 39 -6.46 -15.80 -10.67
CA PHE A 39 -6.37 -14.40 -11.05
C PHE A 39 -6.07 -13.59 -9.81
N HIS A 40 -5.19 -12.58 -9.92
CA HIS A 40 -4.87 -11.79 -8.76
C HIS A 40 -4.65 -10.31 -9.07
N THR A 41 -5.00 -9.49 -8.09
CA THR A 41 -4.70 -8.06 -7.99
C THR A 41 -3.91 -7.81 -6.71
N THR A 42 -3.27 -6.65 -6.62
CA THR A 42 -2.53 -6.19 -5.45
C THR A 42 -2.40 -4.67 -5.47
N ASP A 43 -2.24 -4.06 -4.33
CA ASP A 43 -1.90 -2.63 -4.20
C ASP A 43 -2.86 -1.74 -5.04
N LEU A 44 -4.17 -2.03 -4.97
CA LEU A 44 -5.19 -1.29 -5.74
C LEU A 44 -5.33 0.15 -5.27
N HIS A 45 -5.11 0.39 -3.97
CA HIS A 45 -5.11 1.73 -3.38
C HIS A 45 -6.36 2.57 -3.74
N GLY A 46 -7.52 1.92 -3.81
CA GLY A 46 -8.78 2.61 -4.16
C GLY A 46 -8.89 3.06 -5.61
N GLN A 47 -7.94 2.73 -6.48
CA GLN A 47 -7.86 3.23 -7.85
C GLN A 47 -8.89 2.57 -8.76
N ILE A 48 -9.97 3.28 -9.07
CA ILE A 48 -11.07 2.79 -9.93
C ILE A 48 -10.81 3.09 -11.40
N LEU A 49 -10.43 4.34 -11.70
CA LEU A 49 -10.24 4.82 -13.07
C LEU A 49 -8.79 4.62 -13.53
N PRO A 50 -8.54 4.63 -14.85
CA PRO A 50 -7.19 4.66 -15.37
C PRO A 50 -6.37 5.82 -14.81
N THR A 51 -5.09 5.57 -14.60
CA THR A 51 -4.12 6.49 -14.04
C THR A 51 -2.84 6.51 -14.86
N GLN A 52 -1.73 6.82 -14.25
CA GLN A 52 -0.40 6.74 -14.83
C GLN A 52 0.55 5.93 -13.96
N THR A 53 1.59 5.35 -14.57
CA THR A 53 2.67 4.72 -13.80
C THR A 53 3.51 5.77 -13.07
N TYR A 54 4.27 5.37 -12.07
CA TYR A 54 5.30 6.25 -11.45
C TYR A 54 6.34 6.75 -12.45
N GLY A 55 6.54 6.02 -13.57
CA GLY A 55 7.39 6.45 -14.70
C GLY A 55 6.69 7.39 -15.68
N GLY A 56 5.44 7.81 -15.42
CA GLY A 56 4.70 8.79 -16.23
C GLY A 56 3.97 8.20 -17.44
N GLN A 57 3.88 6.88 -17.63
CA GLN A 57 3.05 6.28 -18.69
C GLN A 57 1.56 6.49 -18.35
N PRO A 58 0.81 7.28 -19.15
CA PRO A 58 -0.57 7.60 -18.88
C PRO A 58 -1.55 6.52 -19.37
N ASP A 59 -2.82 6.64 -18.97
CA ASP A 59 -3.97 5.85 -19.43
C ASP A 59 -3.78 4.35 -19.25
N VAL A 60 -3.28 3.97 -18.07
CA VAL A 60 -3.10 2.57 -17.65
C VAL A 60 -3.76 2.31 -16.30
N GLY A 61 -4.05 1.05 -16.01
CA GLY A 61 -4.58 0.63 -14.73
C GLY A 61 -6.07 0.92 -14.53
N GLY A 62 -6.45 0.98 -13.25
CA GLY A 62 -7.81 1.15 -12.79
C GLY A 62 -8.56 -0.18 -12.61
N PHE A 63 -9.20 -0.32 -11.44
CA PHE A 63 -9.94 -1.53 -11.09
C PHE A 63 -11.06 -1.85 -12.10
N ALA A 64 -11.65 -0.82 -12.71
CA ALA A 64 -12.70 -1.02 -13.72
C ALA A 64 -12.20 -1.77 -14.96
N ARG A 65 -10.94 -1.56 -15.38
CA ARG A 65 -10.32 -2.36 -16.46
C ARG A 65 -9.94 -3.76 -15.98
N CYS A 66 -9.45 -3.88 -14.75
CA CYS A 66 -9.16 -5.19 -14.15
C CYS A 66 -10.40 -6.08 -14.12
N ALA A 67 -11.55 -5.53 -13.74
CA ALA A 67 -12.81 -6.26 -13.70
C ALA A 67 -13.23 -6.80 -15.08
N THR A 68 -13.06 -6.02 -16.15
CA THR A 68 -13.31 -6.46 -17.52
C THR A 68 -12.41 -7.63 -17.91
N CYS A 69 -11.10 -7.53 -17.63
CA CYS A 69 -10.13 -8.61 -17.88
C CYS A 69 -10.48 -9.87 -17.08
N ILE A 70 -10.77 -9.75 -15.80
CA ILE A 70 -11.12 -10.87 -14.91
C ILE A 70 -12.39 -11.57 -15.39
N ARG A 71 -13.43 -10.82 -15.80
CA ARG A 71 -14.65 -11.43 -16.36
C ARG A 71 -14.37 -12.19 -17.65
N GLN A 72 -13.48 -11.69 -18.50
CA GLN A 72 -13.05 -12.40 -19.71
C GLN A 72 -12.32 -13.69 -19.34
N TRP A 73 -11.34 -13.63 -18.46
CA TRP A 73 -10.58 -14.80 -18.01
C TRP A 73 -11.43 -15.86 -17.33
N ARG A 74 -12.46 -15.47 -16.55
CA ARG A 74 -13.41 -16.42 -15.96
C ARG A 74 -14.24 -17.18 -16.99
N LYS A 75 -14.57 -16.54 -18.12
CA LYS A 75 -15.25 -17.24 -19.24
C LYS A 75 -14.34 -18.26 -19.91
N GLU A 76 -13.05 -17.93 -20.02
CA GLU A 76 -12.03 -18.81 -20.64
C GLU A 76 -11.60 -19.94 -19.70
N SER A 77 -11.63 -19.70 -18.39
CA SER A 77 -11.12 -20.60 -17.34
C SER A 77 -12.17 -20.78 -16.23
N PRO A 78 -13.14 -21.69 -16.42
CA PRO A 78 -14.25 -21.88 -15.46
C PRO A 78 -13.79 -22.42 -14.10
N HIS A 79 -12.64 -23.09 -14.05
CA HIS A 79 -12.00 -23.54 -12.82
C HIS A 79 -10.99 -22.50 -12.36
N SER A 80 -11.47 -21.46 -11.69
CA SER A 80 -10.59 -20.35 -11.30
C SER A 80 -10.90 -19.82 -9.89
N LEU A 81 -9.91 -19.18 -9.31
CA LEU A 81 -9.98 -18.38 -8.09
C LEU A 81 -9.59 -16.94 -8.41
N LEU A 82 -10.16 -15.99 -7.67
CA LEU A 82 -9.80 -14.57 -7.74
C LEU A 82 -9.35 -14.10 -6.35
N LEU A 83 -8.11 -13.63 -6.26
CA LEU A 83 -7.45 -13.27 -5.02
C LEU A 83 -6.92 -11.82 -5.07
N ASP A 84 -6.85 -11.16 -3.91
CA ASP A 84 -6.15 -9.87 -3.79
C ASP A 84 -5.11 -9.90 -2.68
N VAL A 85 -3.98 -9.22 -2.90
CA VAL A 85 -2.80 -9.30 -2.02
C VAL A 85 -2.63 -8.05 -1.14
N GLY A 86 -3.73 -7.33 -0.84
CA GLY A 86 -3.75 -6.24 0.12
C GLY A 86 -3.43 -4.85 -0.45
N ASP A 87 -3.46 -3.85 0.43
CA ASP A 87 -3.47 -2.43 0.11
C ASP A 87 -4.64 -2.10 -0.83
N VAL A 88 -5.85 -2.46 -0.36
CA VAL A 88 -7.05 -2.47 -1.20
C VAL A 88 -7.62 -1.09 -1.42
N TYR A 89 -7.76 -0.28 -0.36
CA TYR A 89 -8.63 0.89 -0.41
C TYR A 89 -7.97 2.24 -0.07
N GLN A 90 -6.86 2.31 0.68
CA GLN A 90 -6.18 3.57 0.96
C GLN A 90 -5.51 4.11 -0.31
N GLY A 91 -5.67 5.40 -0.63
CA GLY A 91 -4.90 6.08 -1.69
C GLY A 91 -5.68 7.08 -2.54
N THR A 92 -6.99 6.93 -2.72
CA THR A 92 -7.78 7.87 -3.53
C THR A 92 -8.83 8.64 -2.72
N PRO A 93 -9.20 9.86 -3.16
CA PRO A 93 -10.22 10.66 -2.49
C PRO A 93 -11.58 9.97 -2.41
N GLU A 94 -12.01 9.32 -3.49
CA GLU A 94 -13.27 8.59 -3.54
C GLU A 94 -13.32 7.44 -2.56
N SER A 95 -12.20 6.77 -2.34
CA SER A 95 -12.12 5.68 -1.37
C SER A 95 -12.09 6.20 0.07
N LEU A 96 -11.32 7.25 0.34
CA LEU A 96 -11.26 7.88 1.68
C LEU A 96 -12.64 8.37 2.12
N MET A 97 -13.42 8.99 1.23
CA MET A 97 -14.72 9.58 1.57
C MET A 97 -15.78 8.59 2.05
N ASN A 98 -15.59 7.30 1.79
CA ASN A 98 -16.46 6.22 2.30
C ASN A 98 -15.72 5.21 3.17
N GLY A 99 -14.52 5.55 3.64
CA GLY A 99 -13.72 4.67 4.50
C GLY A 99 -13.36 3.33 3.86
N GLY A 100 -13.21 3.28 2.53
CA GLY A 100 -12.84 2.06 1.80
C GLY A 100 -13.99 1.13 1.42
N GLN A 101 -15.19 1.37 1.94
CA GLN A 101 -16.33 0.46 1.77
C GLN A 101 -16.70 0.23 0.30
N MET A 102 -16.48 1.24 -0.57
CA MET A 102 -16.69 1.10 -2.01
C MET A 102 -15.87 -0.05 -2.58
N MET A 103 -14.59 -0.15 -2.23
CA MET A 103 -13.70 -1.20 -2.74
C MET A 103 -14.13 -2.59 -2.25
N ILE A 104 -14.52 -2.72 -0.99
CA ILE A 104 -15.03 -3.98 -0.44
C ILE A 104 -16.35 -4.39 -1.11
N ASN A 105 -17.25 -3.45 -1.38
CA ASN A 105 -18.48 -3.71 -2.13
C ASN A 105 -18.16 -4.20 -3.57
N LEU A 106 -17.16 -3.62 -4.21
CA LEU A 106 -16.69 -4.06 -5.51
C LEU A 106 -16.08 -5.46 -5.47
N PHE A 107 -15.29 -5.79 -4.43
CA PHE A 107 -14.78 -7.14 -4.21
C PHE A 107 -15.92 -8.14 -4.05
N ASN A 108 -16.90 -7.83 -3.21
CA ASN A 108 -18.11 -8.65 -3.02
C ASN A 108 -18.87 -8.84 -4.33
N ARG A 109 -18.99 -7.78 -5.15
CA ARG A 109 -19.73 -7.81 -6.42
C ARG A 109 -19.01 -8.57 -7.52
N LEU A 110 -17.68 -8.48 -7.57
CA LEU A 110 -16.86 -9.21 -8.52
C LEU A 110 -16.62 -10.66 -8.07
N GLY A 111 -16.85 -10.98 -6.79
CA GLY A 111 -16.72 -12.31 -6.21
C GLY A 111 -15.26 -12.69 -6.02
N TYR A 112 -14.51 -11.92 -5.24
CA TYR A 112 -13.20 -12.36 -4.77
C TYR A 112 -13.36 -13.58 -3.87
N ASP A 113 -12.50 -14.58 -4.03
CA ASP A 113 -12.52 -15.80 -3.23
C ASP A 113 -11.84 -15.62 -1.87
N ALA A 114 -10.81 -14.77 -1.82
CA ALA A 114 -10.15 -14.31 -0.60
C ALA A 114 -9.32 -13.06 -0.91
N TRP A 115 -8.94 -12.33 0.15
CA TRP A 115 -7.96 -11.24 0.08
C TRP A 115 -7.14 -11.19 1.37
N THR A 116 -5.98 -10.52 1.36
CA THR A 116 -5.17 -10.31 2.57
C THR A 116 -5.09 -8.84 2.93
N LEU A 117 -4.73 -8.52 4.17
CA LEU A 117 -4.47 -7.14 4.58
C LEU A 117 -3.08 -6.70 4.11
N GLY A 118 -2.99 -5.47 3.61
CA GLY A 118 -1.74 -4.77 3.43
C GLY A 118 -1.49 -3.76 4.56
N ASN A 119 -0.36 -3.04 4.53
CA ASN A 119 -0.06 -2.05 5.57
C ASN A 119 -0.96 -0.82 5.48
N HIS A 120 -1.35 -0.40 4.29
CA HIS A 120 -2.21 0.75 4.09
C HIS A 120 -3.69 0.48 4.37
N ASP A 121 -4.11 -0.77 4.52
CA ASP A 121 -5.47 -1.09 4.97
C ASP A 121 -5.71 -0.69 6.45
N PHE A 122 -4.66 -0.39 7.20
CA PHE A 122 -4.73 0.09 8.59
C PHE A 122 -4.71 1.61 8.71
N ASP A 123 -4.33 2.38 7.69
CA ASP A 123 -4.03 3.82 7.76
C ASP A 123 -5.17 4.65 8.36
N TRP A 124 -6.40 4.27 8.13
CA TRP A 124 -7.58 5.01 8.61
C TRP A 124 -8.08 4.57 9.97
N GLY A 125 -7.28 3.77 10.66
CA GLY A 125 -7.52 3.34 12.04
C GLY A 125 -8.49 2.17 12.17
N PRO A 126 -8.67 1.69 13.42
CA PRO A 126 -9.39 0.44 13.69
C PRO A 126 -10.87 0.50 13.33
N GLU A 127 -11.53 1.66 13.44
CA GLU A 127 -12.96 1.80 13.15
C GLU A 127 -13.25 1.60 11.65
N ALA A 128 -12.47 2.22 10.77
CA ALA A 128 -12.59 2.07 9.32
C ALA A 128 -12.24 0.64 8.90
N LEU A 129 -11.14 0.08 9.43
CA LEU A 129 -10.75 -1.29 9.16
C LEU A 129 -11.85 -2.26 9.57
N GLU A 130 -12.34 -2.21 10.80
CA GLU A 130 -13.39 -3.11 11.28
C GLU A 130 -14.70 -3.00 10.49
N ALA A 131 -15.05 -1.80 10.00
CA ALA A 131 -16.21 -1.63 9.14
C ALA A 131 -16.03 -2.39 7.81
N ASN A 132 -14.83 -2.35 7.23
CA ASN A 132 -14.48 -3.08 6.00
C ASN A 132 -14.42 -4.60 6.23
N LEU A 133 -13.87 -5.05 7.37
CA LEU A 133 -13.86 -6.47 7.73
C LEU A 133 -15.28 -7.04 7.82
N ARG A 134 -16.21 -6.32 8.49
CA ARG A 134 -17.64 -6.73 8.60
C ARG A 134 -18.35 -6.76 7.25
N LEU A 135 -17.96 -5.86 6.33
CA LEU A 135 -18.58 -5.74 5.02
C LEU A 135 -18.13 -6.85 4.05
N SER A 136 -16.94 -7.41 4.25
CA SER A 136 -16.37 -8.44 3.39
C SER A 136 -17.18 -9.75 3.45
N LYS A 137 -17.60 -10.24 2.28
CA LYS A 137 -18.26 -11.55 2.14
C LYS A 137 -17.27 -12.69 1.91
N SER A 138 -16.06 -12.38 1.51
CA SER A 138 -14.96 -13.33 1.35
C SER A 138 -14.06 -13.33 2.58
N PRO A 139 -13.40 -14.46 2.90
CA PRO A 139 -12.45 -14.53 4.00
C PRO A 139 -11.28 -13.58 3.76
N ILE A 140 -10.80 -13.00 4.86
CA ILE A 140 -9.63 -12.14 4.90
C ILE A 140 -8.51 -12.96 5.50
N LEU A 141 -7.46 -13.19 4.70
CA LEU A 141 -6.41 -14.13 5.11
C LEU A 141 -5.17 -13.37 5.59
N THR A 142 -4.89 -13.42 6.89
CA THR A 142 -3.72 -12.76 7.46
C THR A 142 -3.22 -13.52 8.68
N GLY A 143 -2.40 -14.55 8.47
CA GLY A 143 -2.02 -15.52 9.50
C GLY A 143 -0.98 -15.03 10.50
N ASN A 144 -0.19 -14.02 10.14
CA ASN A 144 0.91 -13.52 10.95
C ASN A 144 0.57 -12.20 11.66
N LEU A 145 -0.62 -12.10 12.24
CA LEU A 145 -0.96 -10.99 13.12
C LEU A 145 -1.58 -11.51 14.42
N GLU A 146 -1.57 -10.67 15.43
CA GLU A 146 -2.32 -10.85 16.66
C GLU A 146 -3.13 -9.58 16.92
N LEU A 147 -4.32 -9.75 17.46
CA LEU A 147 -5.14 -8.68 18.01
C LEU A 147 -5.24 -8.89 19.52
N ARG A 148 -4.60 -8.01 20.29
CA ARG A 148 -4.59 -8.08 21.79
C ARG A 148 -4.19 -9.47 22.30
N GLY A 149 -3.17 -10.09 21.67
CA GLY A 149 -2.63 -11.40 22.03
C GLY A 149 -3.43 -12.60 21.55
N LYS A 150 -4.43 -12.41 20.66
CA LYS A 150 -5.18 -13.50 20.03
C LYS A 150 -4.83 -13.60 18.54
N SER A 151 -4.60 -14.81 18.08
CA SER A 151 -4.29 -15.12 16.68
C SER A 151 -5.55 -15.22 15.79
N PRO A 152 -5.44 -15.05 14.46
CA PRO A 152 -6.52 -15.28 13.51
C PRO A 152 -7.12 -16.69 13.64
N GLY A 153 -8.43 -16.77 13.45
CA GLY A 153 -9.20 -18.00 13.73
C GLY A 153 -9.72 -18.11 15.17
N ALA A 154 -9.12 -17.37 16.12
CA ALA A 154 -9.64 -17.23 17.50
C ALA A 154 -10.23 -15.85 17.78
N LEU A 155 -10.32 -14.99 16.74
CA LEU A 155 -10.87 -13.65 16.82
C LEU A 155 -12.40 -13.67 16.73
N THR A 156 -13.03 -12.63 17.26
CA THR A 156 -14.50 -12.50 17.31
C THR A 156 -14.95 -11.13 16.82
N GLY A 157 -16.26 -10.99 16.59
CA GLY A 157 -16.84 -9.71 16.14
C GLY A 157 -16.41 -9.34 14.71
N ALA A 158 -15.91 -8.14 14.49
CA ALA A 158 -15.48 -7.70 13.17
C ALA A 158 -14.36 -8.56 12.58
N TRP A 159 -13.57 -9.18 13.42
CA TRP A 159 -12.38 -9.94 13.06
C TRP A 159 -12.63 -11.45 12.90
N GLU A 160 -13.86 -11.93 13.08
CA GLU A 160 -14.17 -13.36 13.00
C GLU A 160 -13.91 -13.97 11.62
N ASN A 161 -13.98 -13.14 10.55
CA ASN A 161 -13.69 -13.54 9.17
C ASN A 161 -12.20 -13.38 8.79
N VAL A 162 -11.33 -12.97 9.73
CA VAL A 162 -9.88 -12.92 9.55
C VAL A 162 -9.30 -14.29 9.95
N LEU A 163 -8.78 -15.00 8.97
CA LEU A 163 -8.29 -16.38 9.10
C LEU A 163 -6.82 -16.47 8.67
N PRO A 164 -6.07 -17.46 9.18
CA PRO A 164 -4.70 -17.67 8.69
C PRO A 164 -4.67 -18.23 7.27
N TRP A 165 -5.61 -19.08 6.92
CA TRP A 165 -5.74 -19.71 5.61
C TRP A 165 -7.16 -20.23 5.38
N THR A 166 -7.46 -20.63 4.14
CA THR A 166 -8.72 -21.29 3.75
C THR A 166 -8.48 -22.34 2.67
N MET A 167 -9.37 -23.33 2.60
CA MET A 167 -9.40 -24.32 1.53
C MET A 167 -10.43 -23.92 0.47
N LYS A 168 -10.02 -23.84 -0.80
CA LYS A 168 -10.91 -23.65 -1.94
C LYS A 168 -10.92 -24.89 -2.82
N GLU A 169 -12.10 -25.34 -3.20
CA GLU A 169 -12.25 -26.48 -4.10
C GLU A 169 -12.69 -25.97 -5.47
N THR A 170 -11.88 -26.22 -6.50
CA THR A 170 -12.19 -25.85 -7.89
C THR A 170 -11.56 -26.84 -8.85
N GLY A 171 -12.27 -27.16 -9.93
CA GLY A 171 -11.80 -28.16 -10.90
C GLY A 171 -11.58 -29.57 -10.34
N GLY A 172 -12.14 -29.87 -9.16
CA GLY A 172 -11.94 -31.14 -8.44
C GLY A 172 -10.65 -31.18 -7.58
N PHE A 173 -9.93 -30.07 -7.47
CA PHE A 173 -8.70 -29.94 -6.68
C PHE A 173 -8.91 -29.04 -5.46
N LYS A 174 -8.18 -29.34 -4.39
CA LYS A 174 -8.14 -28.60 -3.14
C LYS A 174 -6.94 -27.65 -3.13
N ILE A 175 -7.22 -26.37 -3.23
CA ILE A 175 -6.21 -25.32 -3.21
C ILE A 175 -6.24 -24.64 -1.83
N ALA A 176 -5.18 -24.81 -1.04
CA ALA A 176 -5.02 -24.06 0.20
C ALA A 176 -4.51 -22.66 -0.15
N VAL A 177 -5.21 -21.64 0.34
CA VAL A 177 -4.82 -20.22 0.19
C VAL A 177 -4.46 -19.70 1.58
N ILE A 178 -3.21 -19.28 1.77
CA ILE A 178 -2.66 -18.75 3.02
C ILE A 178 -2.42 -17.26 2.83
N GLY A 179 -2.73 -16.44 3.84
CA GLY A 179 -2.50 -14.99 3.78
C GLY A 179 -1.48 -14.53 4.81
N LEU A 180 -0.65 -13.56 4.43
CA LEU A 180 0.36 -12.94 5.28
C LEU A 180 0.42 -11.44 5.03
N VAL A 181 0.63 -10.66 6.10
CA VAL A 181 0.92 -9.22 6.01
C VAL A 181 2.39 -8.96 6.29
N THR A 182 2.91 -7.83 5.79
CA THR A 182 4.27 -7.39 6.09
C THR A 182 4.51 -7.25 7.60
N PRO A 183 5.63 -7.75 8.14
CA PRO A 183 5.97 -7.56 9.55
C PRO A 183 6.37 -6.11 9.87
N GLY A 184 6.47 -5.24 8.86
CA GLY A 184 6.89 -3.86 9.01
C GLY A 184 5.86 -2.91 9.64
N LEU A 185 4.62 -3.32 9.92
CA LEU A 185 3.51 -2.45 10.36
C LEU A 185 3.89 -1.45 11.44
N SER A 186 4.55 -1.89 12.51
CA SER A 186 4.92 -1.07 13.66
C SER A 186 6.03 -0.04 13.38
N TYR A 187 6.65 -0.09 12.21
CA TYR A 187 7.66 0.89 11.77
C TYR A 187 7.07 2.04 10.94
N TRP A 188 5.78 1.96 10.61
CA TRP A 188 5.05 2.98 9.85
C TRP A 188 3.83 3.50 10.57
N LEU A 189 3.13 2.64 11.32
CA LEU A 189 1.84 2.92 11.93
C LEU A 189 1.95 3.06 13.44
N THR A 190 1.21 4.03 14.00
CA THR A 190 1.19 4.25 15.45
C THR A 190 0.41 3.13 16.15
N PRO A 191 0.68 2.88 17.45
CA PRO A 191 -0.12 1.93 18.23
C PRO A 191 -1.62 2.26 18.22
N GLU A 192 -1.96 3.54 18.18
CA GLU A 192 -3.34 4.03 18.09
C GLU A 192 -3.99 3.64 16.76
N THR A 193 -3.28 3.83 15.64
CA THR A 193 -3.72 3.45 14.30
C THR A 193 -3.86 1.94 14.16
N LEU A 194 -2.97 1.16 14.76
CA LEU A 194 -3.04 -0.31 14.75
C LEU A 194 -4.16 -0.88 15.65
N GLY A 195 -4.67 -0.10 16.63
CA GLY A 195 -5.83 -0.53 17.43
C GLY A 195 -5.62 -1.79 18.27
N GLY A 196 -4.36 -2.14 18.58
CA GLY A 196 -3.98 -3.35 19.31
C GLY A 196 -3.58 -4.52 18.41
N VAL A 197 -3.49 -4.30 17.10
CA VAL A 197 -2.89 -5.27 16.15
C VAL A 197 -1.37 -5.26 16.28
N SER A 198 -0.77 -6.43 16.25
CA SER A 198 0.68 -6.64 16.23
C SER A 198 1.05 -7.67 15.17
N PRO A 199 2.00 -7.40 14.27
CA PRO A 199 2.50 -8.40 13.35
C PRO A 199 3.35 -9.43 14.11
N THR A 200 3.24 -10.70 13.72
CA THR A 200 4.08 -11.80 14.20
C THR A 200 5.01 -12.28 13.08
N ASP A 201 5.88 -13.23 13.38
CA ASP A 201 6.81 -13.78 12.41
C ASP A 201 6.06 -14.47 11.26
N PRO A 202 6.23 -14.02 9.99
CA PRO A 202 5.54 -14.60 8.85
C PRO A 202 6.02 -16.02 8.53
N ALA A 203 7.29 -16.38 8.77
CA ALA A 203 7.83 -17.70 8.47
C ALA A 203 7.22 -18.77 9.40
N GLU A 204 7.15 -18.47 10.70
CA GLU A 204 6.53 -19.35 11.69
C GLU A 204 5.00 -19.49 11.46
N SER A 205 4.32 -18.42 11.09
CA SER A 205 2.90 -18.46 10.75
C SER A 205 2.63 -19.26 9.49
N LEU A 206 3.48 -19.10 8.47
CA LEU A 206 3.43 -19.87 7.24
C LEU A 206 3.60 -21.37 7.51
N LYS A 207 4.60 -21.73 8.30
CA LYS A 207 4.90 -23.12 8.66
C LYS A 207 3.70 -23.82 9.32
N ARG A 208 3.02 -23.15 10.27
CA ARG A 208 1.81 -23.69 10.89
C ARG A 208 0.69 -23.90 9.87
N SER A 209 0.43 -22.88 9.03
CA SER A 209 -0.65 -22.95 8.03
C SER A 209 -0.38 -24.01 6.97
N ILE A 210 0.88 -24.21 6.54
CA ILE A 210 1.26 -25.30 5.62
C ILE A 210 0.96 -26.67 6.26
N ALA A 211 1.34 -26.90 7.51
CA ALA A 211 1.10 -28.16 8.20
C ALA A 211 -0.41 -28.47 8.29
N GLU A 212 -1.23 -27.50 8.62
CA GLU A 212 -2.69 -27.63 8.67
C GLU A 212 -3.29 -27.92 7.28
N ALA A 213 -2.85 -27.17 6.25
CA ALA A 213 -3.31 -27.34 4.88
C ALA A 213 -2.97 -28.73 4.32
N ARG A 214 -1.76 -29.23 4.58
CA ARG A 214 -1.35 -30.59 4.17
C ARG A 214 -2.14 -31.67 4.93
N SER A 215 -2.39 -31.49 6.22
CA SER A 215 -3.26 -32.37 7.00
C SER A 215 -4.67 -32.43 6.45
N ALA A 216 -5.18 -31.31 5.91
CA ALA A 216 -6.46 -31.20 5.21
C ALA A 216 -6.42 -31.71 3.76
N LYS A 217 -5.28 -32.29 3.33
CA LYS A 217 -5.06 -32.85 1.99
C LYS A 217 -5.16 -31.83 0.84
N ALA A 218 -4.52 -30.69 1.00
CA ALA A 218 -4.36 -29.71 -0.07
C ALA A 218 -3.52 -30.30 -1.23
N ASP A 219 -4.01 -30.15 -2.46
CA ASP A 219 -3.31 -30.56 -3.68
C ASP A 219 -2.25 -29.51 -4.08
N ALA A 220 -2.51 -28.24 -3.79
CA ALA A 220 -1.55 -27.14 -3.94
C ALA A 220 -1.67 -26.12 -2.81
N ILE A 221 -0.56 -25.44 -2.52
CA ILE A 221 -0.46 -24.35 -1.54
C ILE A 221 -0.12 -23.04 -2.25
N VAL A 222 -1.00 -22.06 -2.12
CA VAL A 222 -0.87 -20.69 -2.62
C VAL A 222 -0.75 -19.74 -1.44
N VAL A 223 0.29 -18.93 -1.42
CA VAL A 223 0.51 -17.90 -0.40
C VAL A 223 0.26 -16.53 -1.01
N MET A 224 -0.64 -15.76 -0.42
CA MET A 224 -0.79 -14.33 -0.64
C MET A 224 0.01 -13.60 0.44
N GLY A 225 1.10 -12.94 0.07
CA GLY A 225 1.90 -12.19 1.04
C GLY A 225 1.97 -10.73 0.65
N HIS A 226 1.44 -9.84 1.50
CA HIS A 226 1.65 -8.40 1.29
C HIS A 226 3.08 -8.02 1.66
N MET A 227 4.00 -8.60 0.90
CA MET A 227 5.46 -8.47 0.91
C MET A 227 5.93 -8.72 -0.51
N GLY A 228 7.04 -8.12 -0.94
CA GLY A 228 7.49 -8.24 -2.32
C GLY A 228 8.98 -8.49 -2.47
N TRP A 229 9.39 -8.54 -3.72
CA TRP A 229 10.78 -8.74 -4.08
C TRP A 229 11.67 -7.56 -3.66
N ARG A 230 12.83 -7.88 -3.09
CA ARG A 230 13.98 -6.99 -2.89
C ARG A 230 15.26 -7.72 -3.30
N ASP A 231 16.35 -6.99 -3.56
CA ASP A 231 17.65 -7.61 -3.87
C ASP A 231 18.21 -8.40 -2.68
N SER A 232 17.90 -7.95 -1.47
CA SER A 232 18.08 -8.67 -0.21
C SER A 232 16.83 -8.52 0.64
N ASP A 233 16.59 -9.47 1.55
CA ASP A 233 15.51 -9.36 2.51
C ASP A 233 15.71 -8.14 3.41
N ASP A 234 14.61 -7.50 3.78
CA ASP A 234 14.57 -6.41 4.74
C ASP A 234 13.50 -6.66 5.80
N PHE A 235 13.38 -5.74 6.76
CA PHE A 235 12.44 -5.86 7.89
C PHE A 235 10.96 -5.99 7.48
N ALA A 236 10.62 -5.61 6.26
CA ALA A 236 9.26 -5.61 5.73
C ALA A 236 9.03 -6.71 4.69
N ASN A 237 10.10 -7.21 4.09
CA ASN A 237 10.06 -8.14 2.98
C ASN A 237 11.03 -9.33 3.20
N PRO A 238 10.83 -10.18 4.24
CA PRO A 238 11.70 -11.32 4.54
C PRO A 238 11.39 -12.53 3.65
N VAL A 239 11.19 -12.32 2.37
CA VAL A 239 10.58 -13.30 1.45
C VAL A 239 11.50 -14.47 1.14
N ARG A 240 12.81 -14.20 1.00
CA ARG A 240 13.80 -15.26 0.68
C ARG A 240 13.98 -16.22 1.84
N GLU A 241 14.18 -15.67 3.04
CA GLU A 241 14.37 -16.46 4.24
C GLU A 241 13.12 -17.27 4.58
N MET A 242 11.94 -16.62 4.48
CA MET A 242 10.65 -17.26 4.70
C MET A 242 10.45 -18.52 3.84
N PHE A 243 10.77 -18.48 2.53
CA PHE A 243 10.59 -19.65 1.67
C PHE A 243 11.76 -20.64 1.75
N LYS A 244 12.94 -20.23 2.14
CA LYS A 244 14.03 -21.15 2.47
C LYS A 244 13.66 -22.06 3.64
N GLU A 245 12.97 -21.53 4.63
CA GLU A 245 12.45 -22.29 5.77
C GLU A 245 11.17 -23.07 5.46
N ASN A 246 10.41 -22.65 4.45
CA ASN A 246 9.11 -23.19 4.07
C ASN A 246 9.06 -23.57 2.59
N PRO A 247 9.82 -24.59 2.12
CA PRO A 247 9.91 -24.93 0.69
C PRO A 247 8.68 -25.61 0.12
N ASP A 248 7.71 -26.06 0.95
CA ASP A 248 6.51 -26.78 0.55
C ASP A 248 5.36 -25.81 0.14
N VAL A 249 5.70 -24.77 -0.59
CA VAL A 249 4.78 -23.80 -1.19
C VAL A 249 4.87 -23.90 -2.71
N ASP A 250 3.74 -23.92 -3.38
CA ASP A 250 3.68 -24.00 -4.85
C ASP A 250 3.75 -22.61 -5.49
N ILE A 251 2.97 -21.66 -4.97
CA ILE A 251 2.81 -20.31 -5.52
C ILE A 251 2.93 -19.26 -4.41
N PHE A 252 3.64 -18.18 -4.73
CA PHE A 252 3.63 -16.95 -3.95
C PHE A 252 3.12 -15.78 -4.78
N LEU A 253 2.01 -15.19 -4.34
CA LEU A 253 1.48 -13.93 -4.85
C LEU A 253 1.96 -12.80 -3.94
N ALA A 254 2.74 -11.88 -4.50
CA ALA A 254 3.41 -10.80 -3.79
C ALA A 254 2.70 -9.45 -3.94
N GLY A 255 2.89 -8.55 -2.97
CA GLY A 255 2.42 -7.17 -2.97
C GLY A 255 3.45 -6.18 -2.42
N HIS A 256 3.00 -5.03 -1.92
CA HIS A 256 3.76 -4.04 -1.15
C HIS A 256 4.87 -3.26 -1.90
N THR A 257 5.65 -3.92 -2.73
CA THR A 257 6.80 -3.29 -3.39
C THR A 257 6.46 -2.60 -4.71
N HIS A 258 5.19 -2.60 -5.10
CA HIS A 258 4.67 -1.94 -6.31
C HIS A 258 5.40 -2.32 -7.61
N GLN A 259 5.91 -3.58 -7.69
CA GLN A 259 6.64 -4.04 -8.86
C GLN A 259 5.75 -4.86 -9.79
N ASN A 260 5.96 -4.72 -11.08
CA ASN A 260 5.47 -5.68 -12.06
C ASN A 260 6.53 -6.77 -12.27
N ARG A 261 6.35 -7.90 -11.58
CA ARG A 261 7.18 -9.10 -11.75
C ARG A 261 6.27 -10.27 -12.10
N ALA A 262 6.07 -10.44 -13.38
CA ALA A 262 5.10 -11.40 -13.90
C ALA A 262 5.38 -12.84 -13.44
N SER A 263 6.67 -13.21 -13.37
CA SER A 263 7.11 -14.55 -12.98
C SER A 263 8.57 -14.54 -12.54
N TRP A 264 8.83 -15.08 -11.33
CA TRP A 264 10.19 -15.40 -10.87
C TRP A 264 10.15 -16.63 -9.95
N LYS A 265 11.28 -17.15 -9.58
CA LYS A 265 11.39 -18.29 -8.65
C LYS A 265 12.20 -17.92 -7.43
N LEU A 266 11.78 -18.45 -6.30
CA LEU A 266 12.56 -18.59 -5.07
C LEU A 266 12.62 -20.07 -4.77
N ASP A 267 13.77 -20.70 -5.06
CA ASP A 267 13.95 -22.15 -5.03
C ASP A 267 12.85 -22.89 -5.83
N SER A 268 11.99 -23.67 -5.17
CA SER A 268 10.87 -24.37 -5.79
C SER A 268 9.62 -23.53 -5.99
N VAL A 269 9.50 -22.38 -5.31
CA VAL A 269 8.29 -21.57 -5.28
C VAL A 269 8.19 -20.68 -6.52
N LEU A 270 7.12 -20.78 -7.28
CA LEU A 270 6.81 -19.84 -8.36
C LEU A 270 6.13 -18.59 -7.79
N CYS A 271 6.70 -17.43 -8.09
CA CYS A 271 6.25 -16.15 -7.56
C CYS A 271 5.69 -15.25 -8.67
N SER A 272 4.72 -14.39 -8.33
CA SER A 272 4.14 -13.38 -9.23
C SER A 272 3.73 -12.13 -8.45
N GLN A 273 3.92 -10.93 -9.03
CA GLN A 273 3.43 -9.66 -8.51
C GLN A 273 2.85 -8.81 -9.62
N ALA A 274 1.65 -8.27 -9.42
CA ALA A 274 0.84 -7.62 -10.44
C ALA A 274 0.85 -6.08 -10.34
N SER A 275 2.03 -5.49 -10.06
CA SER A 275 2.20 -4.01 -10.02
C SER A 275 1.39 -3.36 -8.87
N TYR A 276 0.68 -2.26 -9.16
CA TYR A 276 -0.11 -1.42 -8.26
C TYR A 276 -1.20 -0.69 -9.07
N PHE A 277 -2.18 -0.08 -8.41
CA PHE A 277 -3.27 0.72 -9.00
C PHE A 277 -4.05 -0.01 -10.11
N GLY A 278 -4.04 -1.35 -10.09
CA GLY A 278 -4.63 -2.14 -11.17
C GLY A 278 -3.93 -1.96 -12.53
N ILE A 279 -2.68 -1.48 -12.56
CA ILE A 279 -1.90 -1.31 -13.81
C ILE A 279 -1.69 -2.65 -14.49
N ASN A 280 -1.52 -3.72 -13.71
CA ASN A 280 -1.50 -5.07 -14.23
C ASN A 280 -2.50 -5.95 -13.48
N CYS A 281 -3.11 -6.92 -14.18
CA CYS A 281 -3.72 -8.10 -13.57
C CYS A 281 -2.78 -9.28 -13.69
N GLY A 282 -2.67 -10.09 -12.63
CA GLY A 282 -1.89 -11.31 -12.61
C GLY A 282 -2.74 -12.55 -12.88
N ARG A 283 -2.13 -13.54 -13.53
CA ARG A 283 -2.71 -14.87 -13.73
C ARG A 283 -1.66 -15.94 -13.48
N VAL A 284 -2.04 -16.95 -12.70
CA VAL A 284 -1.27 -18.18 -12.49
C VAL A 284 -2.12 -19.37 -12.92
N ASP A 285 -1.57 -20.23 -13.75
CA ASP A 285 -2.20 -21.48 -14.18
C ASP A 285 -1.49 -22.67 -13.53
N LEU A 286 -2.26 -23.53 -12.85
CA LEU A 286 -1.84 -24.76 -12.21
C LEU A 286 -2.40 -25.94 -12.97
N THR A 287 -1.55 -26.74 -13.62
CA THR A 287 -1.98 -27.91 -14.39
C THR A 287 -1.75 -29.19 -13.59
N PHE A 288 -2.81 -29.90 -13.29
CA PHE A 288 -2.80 -31.14 -12.51
C PHE A 288 -3.06 -32.35 -13.39
N ASP A 289 -2.47 -33.48 -13.03
CA ASP A 289 -2.85 -34.80 -13.48
C ASP A 289 -4.13 -35.26 -12.76
N LEU A 290 -5.12 -35.70 -13.51
CA LEU A 290 -6.42 -36.07 -12.95
C LEU A 290 -6.41 -37.36 -12.15
N ASP A 291 -5.54 -38.31 -12.52
CA ASP A 291 -5.50 -39.62 -11.91
C ASP A 291 -4.64 -39.62 -10.64
N SER A 292 -3.41 -39.06 -10.72
CA SER A 292 -2.49 -38.97 -9.58
C SER A 292 -2.71 -37.75 -8.70
N ARG A 293 -3.50 -36.75 -9.12
CA ARG A 293 -3.71 -35.45 -8.48
C ARG A 293 -2.43 -34.60 -8.37
N LYS A 294 -1.34 -34.98 -9.01
CA LYS A 294 -0.06 -34.26 -8.93
C LYS A 294 -0.11 -32.96 -9.72
N LEU A 295 0.43 -31.90 -9.15
CA LEU A 295 0.69 -30.64 -9.84
C LEU A 295 1.88 -30.85 -10.80
N LEU A 296 1.60 -30.78 -12.12
CA LEU A 296 2.57 -31.04 -13.19
C LEU A 296 3.25 -29.76 -13.66
N GLU A 297 2.49 -28.67 -13.82
CA GLU A 297 2.99 -27.40 -14.34
C GLU A 297 2.45 -26.20 -13.58
N ARG A 298 3.27 -25.17 -13.46
CA ARG A 298 2.93 -23.85 -12.92
C ARG A 298 3.41 -22.78 -13.87
N ARG A 299 2.52 -21.90 -14.31
CA ARG A 299 2.83 -20.75 -15.16
C ARG A 299 2.24 -19.49 -14.58
N ALA A 300 3.00 -18.38 -14.62
CA ALA A 300 2.53 -17.09 -14.17
C ALA A 300 2.84 -16.01 -15.21
N PHE A 301 1.92 -15.07 -15.38
CA PHE A 301 2.10 -13.89 -16.20
C PHE A 301 1.25 -12.73 -15.67
N THR A 302 1.57 -11.52 -16.09
CA THR A 302 0.76 -10.33 -15.85
C THR A 302 0.35 -9.70 -17.15
N LEU A 303 -0.80 -9.04 -17.17
CA LEU A 303 -1.34 -8.35 -18.34
C LEU A 303 -1.55 -6.87 -18.01
N LEU A 304 -1.03 -5.99 -18.85
CA LEU A 304 -1.19 -4.54 -18.72
C LEU A 304 -2.64 -4.14 -19.00
N MET A 305 -3.23 -3.42 -18.06
CA MET A 305 -4.57 -2.84 -18.17
C MET A 305 -4.47 -1.48 -18.87
N ASP A 306 -4.65 -1.48 -20.18
CA ASP A 306 -4.65 -0.28 -21.01
C ASP A 306 -5.98 -0.14 -21.78
N LYS A 307 -6.03 0.74 -22.77
CA LYS A 307 -7.23 1.03 -23.58
C LYS A 307 -7.81 -0.17 -24.37
N ARG A 308 -7.16 -1.33 -24.35
CA ARG A 308 -7.72 -2.57 -24.92
C ARG A 308 -8.86 -3.13 -24.05
N PHE A 309 -8.92 -2.70 -22.80
CA PHE A 309 -9.96 -3.07 -21.84
C PHE A 309 -10.88 -1.89 -21.60
N ASP A 310 -12.15 -2.05 -21.90
CA ASP A 310 -13.19 -1.07 -21.53
C ASP A 310 -13.39 -1.06 -20.01
N LEU A 311 -13.90 0.04 -19.48
CA LEU A 311 -14.29 0.14 -18.08
C LEU A 311 -15.50 -0.77 -17.82
N ASP A 312 -15.43 -1.65 -16.82
CA ASP A 312 -16.54 -2.55 -16.48
C ASP A 312 -17.76 -1.73 -16.03
N PRO A 313 -18.91 -1.88 -16.68
CA PRO A 313 -20.09 -1.05 -16.40
C PRO A 313 -20.64 -1.25 -14.98
N VAL A 314 -20.50 -2.44 -14.40
CA VAL A 314 -20.97 -2.73 -13.03
C VAL A 314 -20.08 -2.05 -12.00
N VAL A 315 -18.76 -2.06 -12.23
CA VAL A 315 -17.80 -1.31 -11.38
C VAL A 315 -18.12 0.18 -11.47
N MET A 316 -18.34 0.70 -12.68
CA MET A 316 -18.65 2.13 -12.87
C MET A 316 -19.98 2.53 -12.24
N GLU A 317 -21.01 1.69 -12.32
CA GLU A 317 -22.30 1.94 -11.64
C GLU A 317 -22.13 2.11 -10.14
N ILE A 318 -21.36 1.23 -9.48
CA ILE A 318 -21.12 1.28 -8.04
C ILE A 318 -20.23 2.46 -7.64
N ALA A 319 -19.19 2.75 -8.44
CA ALA A 319 -18.21 3.78 -8.11
C ALA A 319 -18.64 5.21 -8.48
N GLN A 320 -19.54 5.39 -9.47
CA GLN A 320 -19.89 6.69 -10.01
C GLN A 320 -20.35 7.72 -8.96
N PRO A 321 -21.18 7.38 -7.93
CA PRO A 321 -21.58 8.34 -6.90
C PRO A 321 -20.36 8.90 -6.13
N GLU A 322 -19.43 8.04 -5.73
CA GLU A 322 -18.23 8.42 -4.96
C GLU A 322 -17.24 9.20 -5.84
N LEU A 323 -17.03 8.77 -7.08
CA LEU A 323 -16.19 9.49 -8.06
C LEU A 323 -16.72 10.92 -8.29
N LYS A 324 -18.05 11.09 -8.43
CA LYS A 324 -18.67 12.42 -8.59
C LYS A 324 -18.50 13.29 -7.35
N LYS A 325 -18.69 12.73 -6.16
CA LYS A 325 -18.52 13.40 -4.88
C LYS A 325 -17.07 13.83 -4.69
N ALA A 326 -16.11 12.92 -4.93
CA ALA A 326 -14.68 13.18 -4.85
C ALA A 326 -14.25 14.26 -5.85
N GLY A 327 -14.67 14.16 -7.11
CA GLY A 327 -14.36 15.16 -8.13
C GLY A 327 -14.81 16.57 -7.74
N LYS A 328 -16.01 16.71 -7.16
CA LYS A 328 -16.50 17.99 -6.65
C LYS A 328 -15.64 18.52 -5.49
N GLN A 329 -15.25 17.64 -4.57
CA GLN A 329 -14.39 18.02 -3.44
C GLN A 329 -12.99 18.40 -3.89
N MET A 330 -12.39 17.63 -4.78
CA MET A 330 -11.05 17.88 -5.29
C MET A 330 -10.95 19.18 -6.09
N ALA A 331 -11.98 19.53 -6.85
CA ALA A 331 -12.05 20.79 -7.61
C ALA A 331 -12.29 22.02 -6.74
N ARG A 332 -12.52 21.87 -5.42
CA ARG A 332 -12.77 23.01 -4.54
C ARG A 332 -11.54 23.89 -4.44
N ARG A 333 -11.70 25.16 -4.85
CA ARG A 333 -10.67 26.19 -4.71
C ARG A 333 -10.45 26.53 -3.24
N LEU A 334 -9.20 26.69 -2.84
CA LEU A 334 -8.78 27.04 -1.49
C LEU A 334 -8.22 28.47 -1.41
N GLY A 335 -7.47 28.89 -2.42
CA GLY A 335 -6.80 30.19 -2.44
C GLY A 335 -6.02 30.42 -3.72
N THR A 336 -5.03 31.31 -3.66
CA THR A 336 -4.15 31.65 -4.77
C THR A 336 -2.69 31.66 -4.30
N VAL A 337 -1.81 31.09 -5.09
CA VAL A 337 -0.35 31.18 -4.93
C VAL A 337 0.16 32.30 -5.83
N THR A 338 0.83 33.31 -5.27
CA THR A 338 1.21 34.52 -6.03
C THR A 338 2.59 34.43 -6.67
N ARG A 339 3.44 33.54 -6.17
CA ARG A 339 4.77 33.26 -6.73
C ARG A 339 5.11 31.78 -6.56
N MET A 340 6.07 31.31 -7.32
CA MET A 340 6.63 29.96 -7.12
C MET A 340 7.22 29.81 -5.69
N ILE A 341 6.87 28.72 -5.00
CA ILE A 341 7.42 28.36 -3.69
C ILE A 341 8.27 27.10 -3.86
N PRO A 342 9.60 27.19 -3.70
CA PRO A 342 10.50 26.06 -3.85
C PRO A 342 10.23 24.94 -2.85
N GLY A 343 10.10 23.70 -3.35
CA GLY A 343 9.83 22.51 -2.56
C GLY A 343 10.97 21.48 -2.54
N LYS A 344 12.14 21.80 -3.11
CA LYS A 344 13.28 20.89 -3.21
C LYS A 344 14.39 21.27 -2.24
N GLY A 345 15.10 20.26 -1.78
CA GLY A 345 16.24 20.41 -0.87
C GLY A 345 15.82 20.60 0.58
N ARG A 346 16.81 20.48 1.47
CA ARG A 346 16.58 20.65 2.92
C ARG A 346 16.25 22.11 3.26
N ASP A 347 15.45 22.28 4.29
CA ASP A 347 15.01 23.61 4.75
C ASP A 347 14.36 24.45 3.65
N ASN A 348 13.73 23.80 2.67
CA ASN A 348 13.05 24.47 1.58
C ASN A 348 11.86 25.29 2.05
N GLU A 349 11.43 26.24 1.22
CA GLU A 349 10.39 27.21 1.58
C GLU A 349 9.02 26.53 1.75
N LEU A 350 8.70 25.54 0.92
CA LEU A 350 7.43 24.80 1.00
C LEU A 350 7.33 23.99 2.31
N SER A 351 8.42 23.35 2.75
CA SER A 351 8.45 22.64 4.03
C SER A 351 8.24 23.60 5.21
N LYS A 352 8.81 24.82 5.17
CA LYS A 352 8.60 25.84 6.19
C LYS A 352 7.15 26.28 6.24
N LEU A 353 6.53 26.49 5.07
CA LEU A 353 5.11 26.83 4.96
C LEU A 353 4.21 25.74 5.58
N PHE A 354 4.51 24.45 5.31
CA PHE A 354 3.79 23.36 5.97
C PHE A 354 3.93 23.41 7.48
N CYS A 355 5.15 23.59 7.97
CA CYS A 355 5.41 23.70 9.42
C CYS A 355 4.64 24.85 10.07
N GLU A 356 4.53 25.99 9.39
CA GLU A 356 3.72 27.12 9.86
C GLU A 356 2.25 26.74 9.98
N PHE A 357 1.66 26.16 8.93
CA PHE A 357 0.25 25.75 8.93
C PHE A 357 -0.05 24.69 10.01
N PHE A 358 0.85 23.74 10.21
CA PHE A 358 0.70 22.72 11.25
C PHE A 358 0.77 23.31 12.64
N SER A 359 1.72 24.24 12.88
CA SER A 359 1.81 24.98 14.15
C SER A 359 0.55 25.81 14.42
N GLU A 360 0.01 26.49 13.40
CA GLU A 360 -1.25 27.24 13.51
C GLU A 360 -2.45 26.31 13.80
N ALA A 361 -2.54 25.16 13.13
CA ALA A 361 -3.59 24.18 13.37
C ALA A 361 -3.54 23.61 14.80
N LEU A 362 -2.36 23.24 15.27
CA LEU A 362 -2.14 22.78 16.63
C LEU A 362 -2.51 23.84 17.66
N LYS A 363 -2.11 25.10 17.43
CA LYS A 363 -2.45 26.21 18.31
C LYS A 363 -3.96 26.43 18.40
N ARG A 364 -4.68 26.42 17.26
CA ARG A 364 -6.15 26.55 17.23
C ARG A 364 -6.85 25.42 18.01
N ASN A 365 -6.26 24.24 18.04
CA ASN A 365 -6.79 23.07 18.78
C ASN A 365 -6.30 22.99 20.24
N GLY A 366 -5.73 24.06 20.79
CA GLY A 366 -5.30 24.11 22.19
C GLY A 366 -4.01 23.37 22.53
N SER A 367 -3.25 22.97 21.52
CA SER A 367 -1.98 22.20 21.64
C SER A 367 -0.81 22.98 21.04
N PRO A 368 -0.45 24.17 21.55
CA PRO A 368 0.62 24.97 20.97
C PRO A 368 1.97 24.26 21.09
N VAL A 369 2.84 24.45 20.08
CA VAL A 369 4.17 23.86 20.01
C VAL A 369 5.26 24.92 19.89
N ASP A 370 6.48 24.59 20.31
CA ASP A 370 7.66 25.43 20.07
C ASP A 370 8.16 25.30 18.62
N GLY A 371 7.91 24.17 17.97
CA GLY A 371 8.34 23.95 16.60
C GLY A 371 7.76 22.71 15.96
N ILE A 372 8.02 22.55 14.67
CA ILE A 372 7.61 21.41 13.85
C ILE A 372 8.84 20.83 13.15
N PHE A 373 8.94 19.51 13.11
CA PHE A 373 9.90 18.78 12.32
C PHE A 373 9.14 18.00 11.22
N HIS A 374 9.24 18.46 9.98
CA HIS A 374 8.50 17.90 8.86
C HIS A 374 9.21 18.17 7.53
N GLY A 375 8.93 17.34 6.52
CA GLY A 375 9.44 17.48 5.16
C GLY A 375 8.36 17.45 4.10
N THR A 376 8.77 17.62 2.84
CA THR A 376 7.92 17.42 1.68
C THR A 376 7.95 15.95 1.27
N PHE A 377 6.79 15.38 0.95
CA PHE A 377 6.67 14.04 0.35
C PHE A 377 6.70 14.09 -1.19
N SER A 378 6.56 15.28 -1.76
CA SER A 378 6.69 15.52 -3.20
C SER A 378 7.98 16.29 -3.49
N THR A 379 8.59 16.03 -4.61
CA THR A 379 9.81 16.72 -5.07
C THR A 379 9.51 17.95 -5.93
N GLY A 380 8.24 18.40 -5.94
CA GLY A 380 7.77 19.51 -6.78
C GLY A 380 7.77 20.85 -6.06
N ASP A 381 7.90 21.91 -6.83
CA ASP A 381 7.67 23.27 -6.38
C ASP A 381 6.15 23.55 -6.38
N LEU A 382 5.69 24.52 -5.62
CA LEU A 382 4.31 24.99 -5.66
C LEU A 382 4.25 26.18 -6.63
N GLU A 383 3.60 25.96 -7.77
CA GLU A 383 3.52 26.94 -8.85
C GLU A 383 2.50 28.05 -8.58
N PRO A 384 2.70 29.26 -9.15
CA PRO A 384 1.72 30.35 -9.07
C PRO A 384 0.38 29.95 -9.73
N GLY A 385 -0.72 30.41 -9.15
CA GLY A 385 -2.05 30.14 -9.68
C GLY A 385 -3.08 29.81 -8.62
N GLU A 386 -4.24 29.34 -9.06
CA GLU A 386 -5.26 28.82 -8.15
C GLU A 386 -4.78 27.51 -7.52
N ILE A 387 -4.98 27.37 -6.21
CA ILE A 387 -4.72 26.13 -5.46
C ILE A 387 -6.04 25.51 -5.04
N THR A 388 -6.16 24.19 -5.28
CA THR A 388 -7.34 23.38 -5.01
C THR A 388 -7.04 22.31 -3.95
N VAL A 389 -8.10 21.61 -3.52
CA VAL A 389 -7.94 20.43 -2.66
C VAL A 389 -7.10 19.35 -3.35
N ALA A 390 -7.25 19.16 -4.67
CA ALA A 390 -6.46 18.20 -5.43
C ALA A 390 -4.95 18.50 -5.36
N ASP A 391 -4.56 19.76 -5.31
CA ASP A 391 -3.15 20.13 -5.19
C ASP A 391 -2.61 19.79 -3.79
N CYS A 392 -3.41 19.96 -2.74
CA CYS A 392 -3.04 19.50 -1.40
C CYS A 392 -2.84 17.98 -1.32
N TRP A 393 -3.64 17.20 -2.05
CA TRP A 393 -3.47 15.74 -2.14
C TRP A 393 -2.16 15.34 -2.84
N LYS A 394 -1.73 16.08 -3.86
CA LYS A 394 -0.43 15.86 -4.50
C LYS A 394 0.73 16.21 -3.56
N LEU A 395 0.59 17.29 -2.79
CA LEU A 395 1.62 17.75 -1.86
C LEU A 395 1.78 16.85 -0.63
N LEU A 396 0.66 16.37 -0.07
CA LEU A 396 0.59 15.50 1.11
C LEU A 396 -0.34 14.30 0.82
N PRO A 397 0.18 13.23 0.18
CA PRO A 397 -0.63 12.11 -0.29
C PRO A 397 -1.11 11.16 0.81
N TYR A 398 -0.55 11.26 2.03
CA TYR A 398 -0.86 10.35 3.15
C TYR A 398 -1.62 11.06 4.28
N GLU A 399 -2.42 10.32 5.02
CA GLU A 399 -3.21 10.76 6.17
C GLU A 399 -2.37 10.71 7.48
N ASN A 400 -1.20 11.34 7.49
CA ASN A 400 -0.36 11.40 8.68
C ASN A 400 -0.96 12.33 9.74
N LEU A 401 -1.00 11.88 10.99
CA LEU A 401 -1.40 12.68 12.14
C LEU A 401 -0.20 13.46 12.71
N LEU A 402 -0.47 14.59 13.33
CA LEU A 402 0.55 15.32 14.10
C LEU A 402 0.71 14.70 15.49
N THR A 403 1.95 14.32 15.81
CA THR A 403 2.35 13.78 17.11
C THR A 403 3.26 14.77 17.82
N LEU A 404 2.97 15.09 19.07
CA LEU A 404 3.73 16.01 19.90
C LEU A 404 4.68 15.24 20.81
N ALA A 405 5.88 15.78 21.02
CA ALA A 405 6.82 15.26 22.00
C ALA A 405 7.67 16.38 22.61
N GLU A 406 7.96 16.28 23.92
CA GLU A 406 8.93 17.14 24.59
C GLU A 406 10.34 16.60 24.34
N VAL A 407 11.22 17.43 23.79
CA VAL A 407 12.60 17.06 23.46
C VAL A 407 13.59 18.10 23.97
N SER A 408 14.75 17.66 24.42
CA SER A 408 15.88 18.51 24.79
C SER A 408 16.69 18.97 23.58
N PRO A 409 17.52 20.02 23.70
CA PRO A 409 18.43 20.44 22.65
C PRO A 409 19.37 19.32 22.15
N ALA A 410 19.83 18.47 23.07
CA ALA A 410 20.69 17.32 22.72
C ALA A 410 19.92 16.31 21.87
N GLU A 411 18.68 15.95 22.23
CA GLU A 411 17.80 15.06 21.49
C GLU A 411 17.45 15.65 20.11
N ILE A 412 17.20 16.96 20.00
CA ILE A 412 17.00 17.65 18.70
C ILE A 412 18.24 17.46 17.80
N LEU A 413 19.44 17.62 18.34
CA LEU A 413 20.67 17.42 17.57
C LEU A 413 20.82 15.99 17.10
N GLU A 414 20.46 15.01 17.90
CA GLU A 414 20.48 13.59 17.51
C GLU A 414 19.50 13.31 16.37
N ILE A 415 18.27 13.82 16.47
CA ILE A 415 17.24 13.69 15.43
C ILE A 415 17.72 14.29 14.10
N VAL A 416 18.26 15.52 14.14
CA VAL A 416 18.74 16.19 12.92
C VAL A 416 19.98 15.50 12.33
N ARG A 417 20.87 14.98 13.18
CA ARG A 417 22.02 14.18 12.71
C ARG A 417 21.60 12.88 12.04
N GLU A 418 20.57 12.22 12.57
CA GLU A 418 20.00 11.02 11.97
C GLU A 418 19.34 11.34 10.61
N ASP A 419 18.49 12.37 10.57
CA ASP A 419 17.81 12.81 9.36
C ASP A 419 18.81 13.16 8.23
N ARG A 420 19.95 13.78 8.55
CA ARG A 420 20.98 14.13 7.56
C ARG A 420 21.59 12.92 6.85
N LYS A 421 21.46 11.72 7.39
CA LYS A 421 21.87 10.47 6.73
C LYS A 421 20.84 9.94 5.75
N THR A 422 19.63 10.51 5.76
CA THR A 422 18.55 10.18 4.85
C THR A 422 18.56 11.07 3.61
N LEU A 423 17.82 10.68 2.56
CA LEU A 423 17.62 11.49 1.36
C LEU A 423 16.41 12.43 1.47
N SER A 424 15.82 12.57 2.63
CA SER A 424 14.61 13.37 2.84
C SER A 424 14.90 14.86 3.04
N ASP A 425 13.93 15.69 2.70
CA ASP A 425 14.00 17.16 2.76
C ASP A 425 13.27 17.74 3.99
N ARG A 426 13.57 17.22 5.20
CA ARG A 426 12.93 17.68 6.43
C ARG A 426 13.50 19.00 6.91
N THR A 427 12.62 19.79 7.53
CA THR A 427 12.89 21.09 8.13
C THR A 427 12.53 21.06 9.61
N LEU A 428 13.36 21.66 10.46
CA LEU A 428 13.05 21.94 11.85
C LEU A 428 12.69 23.43 12.00
N TRP A 429 11.43 23.76 11.89
CA TRP A 429 10.93 25.13 11.98
C TRP A 429 10.43 25.45 13.40
N PRO A 430 10.61 26.67 13.97
CA PRO A 430 11.30 27.83 13.41
C PRO A 430 12.76 27.95 13.89
N PHE A 431 13.41 26.83 14.14
CA PHE A 431 14.80 26.82 14.58
C PHE A 431 15.76 27.16 13.43
N LYS A 432 16.88 27.80 13.79
CA LYS A 432 18.03 27.92 12.88
C LYS A 432 19.14 27.01 13.42
N LEU A 433 19.37 25.90 12.72
CA LEU A 433 20.37 24.91 13.11
C LEU A 433 21.32 24.63 11.96
N THR A 434 22.61 24.90 12.17
CA THR A 434 23.69 24.58 11.24
C THR A 434 24.68 23.65 11.91
N LEU A 435 25.04 22.56 11.25
CA LEU A 435 26.04 21.60 11.73
C LEU A 435 27.28 21.65 10.82
N ASN A 436 28.46 21.47 11.40
CA ASN A 436 29.69 21.28 10.66
C ASN A 436 29.79 19.85 10.06
N ARG A 437 30.91 19.53 9.41
CA ARG A 437 31.14 18.19 8.81
C ARG A 437 31.18 17.06 9.86
N ALA A 438 31.56 17.37 11.10
CA ALA A 438 31.57 16.41 12.21
C ALA A 438 30.19 16.22 12.85
N GLY A 439 29.18 16.97 12.38
CA GLY A 439 27.84 16.94 12.95
C GLY A 439 27.67 17.80 14.21
N GLU A 440 28.65 18.65 14.54
CA GLU A 440 28.57 19.57 15.71
C GLU A 440 27.86 20.87 15.33
N PRO A 441 27.01 21.42 16.22
CA PRO A 441 26.27 22.66 15.96
C PRO A 441 27.20 23.85 15.89
N THR A 442 27.22 24.55 14.76
CA THR A 442 27.88 25.87 14.63
C THR A 442 26.90 27.02 14.86
N VAL A 443 25.62 26.77 14.63
CA VAL A 443 24.52 27.68 14.95
C VAL A 443 23.37 26.83 15.49
N PHE A 444 22.82 27.23 16.65
CA PHE A 444 21.59 26.64 17.18
C PHE A 444 20.77 27.73 17.88
N LEU A 445 19.81 28.29 17.17
CA LEU A 445 18.97 29.39 17.62
C LEU A 445 17.50 28.99 17.59
N TYR A 446 16.75 29.49 18.55
CA TYR A 446 15.30 29.48 18.60
C TYR A 446 14.79 30.91 18.71
N GLN A 447 13.96 31.35 17.77
CA GLN A 447 13.49 32.76 17.71
C GLN A 447 14.63 33.78 17.79
N GLY A 448 15.73 33.50 17.08
CA GLY A 448 16.91 34.37 17.00
C GLY A 448 17.82 34.33 18.23
N LYS A 449 17.49 33.60 19.31
CA LYS A 449 18.30 33.50 20.53
C LYS A 449 18.98 32.13 20.62
N PRO A 450 20.22 32.07 21.18
CA PRO A 450 20.90 30.81 21.45
C PRO A 450 20.03 29.86 22.29
N VAL A 451 20.01 28.59 21.92
CA VAL A 451 19.26 27.56 22.64
C VAL A 451 19.99 27.18 23.91
N ALA A 452 19.31 27.32 25.06
CA ALA A 452 19.85 26.94 26.38
C ALA A 452 19.77 25.42 26.58
N ALA A 453 20.83 24.79 27.05
CA ALA A 453 20.97 23.34 27.21
C ALA A 453 19.89 22.68 28.09
N GLY A 454 19.41 23.37 29.11
CA GLY A 454 18.41 22.84 30.05
C GLY A 454 16.95 23.03 29.64
N ARG A 455 16.68 23.70 28.52
CA ARG A 455 15.32 23.92 28.04
C ARG A 455 14.80 22.65 27.33
N ARG A 456 13.55 22.28 27.58
CA ARG A 456 12.82 21.32 26.73
C ARG A 456 11.88 22.07 25.79
N PHE A 457 11.65 21.50 24.62
CA PHE A 457 10.78 22.05 23.57
C PHE A 457 9.71 21.06 23.23
N THR A 458 8.48 21.52 23.08
CA THR A 458 7.40 20.71 22.50
C THR A 458 7.50 20.81 20.98
N ILE A 459 7.85 19.72 20.33
CA ILE A 459 7.99 19.64 18.87
C ILE A 459 6.86 18.77 18.31
N GLY A 460 6.25 19.24 17.22
CA GLY A 460 5.31 18.47 16.41
C GLY A 460 6.04 17.70 15.32
N PHE A 461 5.68 16.43 15.16
CA PHE A 461 6.19 15.51 14.15
C PHE A 461 5.02 14.92 13.38
N ASN A 462 5.22 14.40 12.16
CA ASN A 462 4.21 13.55 11.57
C ASN A 462 4.27 12.12 12.15
N SER A 463 3.14 11.44 12.16
CA SER A 463 3.02 10.11 12.78
C SER A 463 3.95 9.06 12.13
N TYR A 464 4.14 9.09 10.83
CA TYR A 464 5.06 8.20 10.10
C TYR A 464 6.51 8.34 10.59
N ASP A 465 7.00 9.58 10.74
CA ASP A 465 8.36 9.84 11.23
C ASP A 465 8.55 9.37 12.67
N THR A 466 7.55 9.56 13.53
CA THR A 466 7.62 9.07 14.93
C THR A 466 7.64 7.54 15.03
N GLN A 467 7.16 6.84 14.02
CA GLN A 467 7.25 5.38 13.93
C GLN A 467 8.57 4.90 13.29
N SER A 468 9.48 5.76 12.97
CA SER A 468 10.81 5.56 12.40
C SER A 468 10.98 5.92 10.93
N GLY A 469 9.95 6.41 10.25
CA GLY A 469 10.03 6.68 8.82
C GLY A 469 10.55 5.46 8.00
N GLY A 470 10.02 4.26 8.29
CA GLY A 470 10.49 3.03 7.65
C GLY A 470 11.91 2.63 8.06
N ARG A 471 12.25 2.76 9.35
CA ARG A 471 13.56 2.48 9.97
C ARG A 471 14.68 3.45 9.57
N THR A 472 14.36 4.56 8.95
CA THR A 472 15.37 5.60 8.64
C THR A 472 15.58 6.59 9.79
N LEU A 473 14.62 6.67 10.74
CA LEU A 473 14.60 7.58 11.90
C LEU A 473 14.40 6.80 13.22
N MET A 474 15.21 5.77 13.44
CA MET A 474 15.10 4.93 14.64
C MET A 474 15.40 5.69 15.93
N ARG A 475 16.35 6.63 15.89
CA ARG A 475 16.69 7.46 17.05
C ARG A 475 15.57 8.45 17.38
N LEU A 476 14.95 9.06 16.36
CA LEU A 476 13.74 9.86 16.57
C LEU A 476 12.66 9.04 17.28
N ARG A 477 12.40 7.82 16.80
CA ARG A 477 11.42 6.91 17.43
C ARG A 477 11.76 6.66 18.91
N GLU A 478 13.00 6.27 19.22
CA GLU A 478 13.43 6.01 20.58
C GLU A 478 13.19 7.22 21.49
N ILE A 479 13.55 8.42 21.03
CA ILE A 479 13.37 9.67 21.78
C ILE A 479 11.88 9.93 22.03
N VAL A 480 11.05 9.88 20.98
CA VAL A 480 9.61 10.17 21.07
C VAL A 480 8.86 9.16 21.95
N PHE A 481 9.30 7.90 21.98
CA PHE A 481 8.70 6.86 22.82
C PHE A 481 9.32 6.78 24.23
N SER A 482 10.30 7.61 24.56
CA SER A 482 10.82 7.69 25.92
C SER A 482 9.81 8.30 26.89
N ALA A 483 9.86 7.92 28.16
CA ALA A 483 8.95 8.46 29.17
C ALA A 483 9.08 9.99 29.34
N SER A 484 10.28 10.56 29.10
CA SER A 484 10.55 11.99 29.19
C SER A 484 9.91 12.80 28.06
N ALA A 485 9.56 12.19 26.94
CA ALA A 485 9.02 12.88 25.77
C ALA A 485 7.53 13.23 25.92
N LYS A 486 6.80 12.62 26.85
CA LYS A 486 5.35 12.87 27.08
C LYS A 486 4.55 12.88 25.77
N ARG A 487 4.78 11.87 24.93
CA ARG A 487 4.20 11.76 23.59
C ARG A 487 2.67 11.87 23.60
N VAL A 488 2.13 12.66 22.69
CA VAL A 488 0.69 12.78 22.42
C VAL A 488 0.46 12.75 20.91
N THR A 489 -0.29 11.78 20.42
CA THR A 489 -0.77 11.78 19.04
C THR A 489 -2.11 12.54 19.00
N THR A 490 -2.20 13.58 18.17
CA THR A 490 -3.41 14.38 18.02
C THR A 490 -4.34 13.77 16.97
N THR A 491 -5.53 14.34 16.82
CA THR A 491 -6.48 13.99 15.73
C THR A 491 -6.31 14.88 14.49
N ILE A 492 -5.29 15.73 14.46
CA ILE A 492 -5.03 16.68 13.36
C ILE A 492 -4.19 15.96 12.30
N ASP A 493 -4.78 15.74 11.14
CA ASP A 493 -4.05 15.24 9.98
C ASP A 493 -3.32 16.37 9.23
N THR A 494 -2.18 16.05 8.64
CA THR A 494 -1.30 17.03 7.99
C THR A 494 -1.94 17.65 6.75
N ARG A 495 -2.70 16.89 5.96
CA ARG A 495 -3.39 17.41 4.77
C ARG A 495 -4.54 18.34 5.14
N GLY A 496 -5.34 17.99 6.15
CA GLY A 496 -6.38 18.86 6.69
C GLY A 496 -5.81 20.17 7.23
N ALA A 497 -4.71 20.10 7.97
CA ALA A 497 -4.02 21.30 8.48
C ALA A 497 -3.49 22.19 7.34
N LEU A 498 -2.98 21.61 6.25
CA LEU A 498 -2.58 22.37 5.05
C LEU A 498 -3.78 23.04 4.38
N ILE A 499 -4.88 22.31 4.15
CA ILE A 499 -6.11 22.84 3.55
C ILE A 499 -6.66 24.02 4.38
N ASP A 500 -6.73 23.85 5.69
CA ASP A 500 -7.23 24.91 6.59
C ASP A 500 -6.28 26.11 6.62
N GLY A 501 -4.97 25.90 6.58
CA GLY A 501 -3.98 26.96 6.51
C GLY A 501 -4.16 27.83 5.26
N ILE A 502 -4.34 27.19 4.10
CA ILE A 502 -4.56 27.89 2.83
C ILE A 502 -5.90 28.65 2.84
N LEU A 503 -6.97 28.01 3.30
CA LEU A 503 -8.30 28.64 3.39
C LEU A 503 -8.29 29.89 4.30
N ASN A 504 -7.53 29.88 5.37
CA ASN A 504 -7.43 30.99 6.30
C ASN A 504 -6.61 32.16 5.74
N ARG A 505 -5.51 31.86 5.03
CA ARG A 505 -4.66 32.90 4.41
C ARG A 505 -5.21 33.41 3.09
N LYS A 506 -5.89 32.55 2.30
CA LYS A 506 -6.45 32.80 0.95
C LYS A 506 -5.40 33.14 -0.11
N GLU A 507 -4.29 33.73 0.27
CA GLU A 507 -3.17 34.11 -0.60
C GLU A 507 -1.87 33.61 0.03
N ILE A 508 -1.07 32.92 -0.78
CA ILE A 508 0.22 32.32 -0.41
C ILE A 508 1.31 33.02 -1.25
N SER A 509 2.28 33.62 -0.57
CA SER A 509 3.36 34.39 -1.20
C SER A 509 4.73 33.99 -0.67
#